data_70cf9e9015afd354e422a75fd432b639
#
_entry.id   70cf9e9015afd354e422a75fd432b639
#
_cell.length_a   1.000
_cell.length_b   1.000
_cell.length_c   1.000
_cell.angle_alpha   90.00
_cell.angle_beta   90.00
_cell.angle_gamma   90.00
#
_symmetry.space_group_name_H-M   'P 1'
#
loop_
_entity.id
_entity.type
_entity.pdbx_description
1 polymer ?
#
loop_
_entity_poly.entity_id
_entity_poly.type
_entity_poly.pdbx_seq_one_letter_code
_entity_poly.pdbx_strand_id
1 'polypeptide(L)'
;MTPILQELIVQFGIRKTDKILEIGCGEGRDALWLLEQGYDVLATDVSKEAISYCKKKNSKFSHLFFQLDVCEERLPQTFKFIYSISVIHMLVNQEDRNRFLTFIRDHLDEDGYGLILTMGDGEYEVTGDITSTFVSVKRTHQGTGQEVAVAATSCRMVNFATLEQEIANNGLHILQKGITSIIPDFPQIMYALVKR
;
A
#
# COMPACT_ATOMS: atom_id res chain seq x y z
N MET A 1 -11.71 -6.70 3.58
CA MET A 1 -10.94 -6.43 2.36
C MET A 1 -11.31 -5.09 1.78
N THR A 2 -10.36 -4.41 1.19
CA THR A 2 -10.56 -3.12 0.52
C THR A 2 -11.39 -3.30 -0.75
N PRO A 3 -12.56 -2.61 -0.91
CA PRO A 3 -13.50 -2.89 -2.01
C PRO A 3 -12.89 -2.77 -3.40
N ILE A 4 -12.19 -1.67 -3.69
CA ILE A 4 -11.58 -1.43 -5.00
C ILE A 4 -10.55 -2.51 -5.37
N LEU A 5 -9.85 -3.11 -4.41
CA LEU A 5 -8.91 -4.20 -4.65
C LEU A 5 -9.64 -5.43 -5.22
N GLN A 6 -10.80 -5.78 -4.66
CA GLN A 6 -11.62 -6.87 -5.15
C GLN A 6 -12.15 -6.61 -6.56
N GLU A 7 -12.64 -5.40 -6.79
CA GLU A 7 -13.17 -5.00 -8.10
C GLU A 7 -12.09 -5.10 -9.18
N LEU A 8 -10.89 -4.59 -8.92
CA LEU A 8 -9.80 -4.59 -9.90
C LEU A 8 -9.23 -5.98 -10.15
N ILE A 9 -9.13 -6.85 -9.12
CA ILE A 9 -8.73 -8.26 -9.31
C ILE A 9 -9.67 -8.95 -10.31
N VAL A 10 -10.98 -8.73 -10.19
CA VAL A 10 -11.97 -9.30 -11.11
C VAL A 10 -11.89 -8.64 -12.49
N GLN A 11 -11.87 -7.31 -12.53
CA GLN A 11 -11.87 -6.52 -13.77
C GLN A 11 -10.67 -6.84 -14.66
N PHE A 12 -9.49 -7.01 -14.07
CA PHE A 12 -8.24 -7.29 -14.81
C PHE A 12 -7.89 -8.78 -14.86
N GLY A 13 -8.81 -9.65 -14.43
CA GLY A 13 -8.69 -11.10 -14.59
C GLY A 13 -7.48 -11.69 -13.85
N ILE A 14 -7.12 -11.14 -12.70
CA ILE A 14 -6.02 -11.67 -11.86
C ILE A 14 -6.42 -13.05 -11.36
N ARG A 15 -5.65 -14.05 -11.73
CA ARG A 15 -5.93 -15.46 -11.42
C ARG A 15 -5.32 -15.86 -10.08
N LYS A 16 -5.82 -16.92 -9.48
CA LYS A 16 -5.29 -17.45 -8.22
C LYS A 16 -3.85 -17.98 -8.34
N THR A 17 -3.43 -18.30 -9.56
CA THR A 17 -2.06 -18.74 -9.88
C THR A 17 -1.11 -17.61 -10.20
N ASP A 18 -1.62 -16.39 -10.34
CA ASP A 18 -0.79 -15.22 -10.59
C ASP A 18 -0.16 -14.76 -9.29
N LYS A 19 1.12 -14.41 -9.33
CA LYS A 19 1.82 -13.90 -8.15
C LYS A 19 1.37 -12.48 -7.82
N ILE A 20 1.01 -12.27 -6.57
CA ILE A 20 0.56 -10.98 -6.05
C ILE A 20 1.53 -10.52 -4.95
N LEU A 21 1.88 -9.24 -4.94
CA LEU A 21 2.65 -8.61 -3.87
C LEU A 21 1.80 -7.55 -3.17
N GLU A 22 1.70 -7.62 -1.84
CA GLU A 22 1.25 -6.52 -1.01
C GLU A 22 2.43 -5.78 -0.40
N ILE A 23 2.48 -4.47 -0.60
CA ILE A 23 3.45 -3.57 0.03
C ILE A 23 2.77 -2.81 1.16
N GLY A 24 3.27 -2.96 2.39
CA GLY A 24 2.70 -2.33 3.58
C GLY A 24 1.46 -3.04 4.09
N CYS A 25 1.56 -4.34 4.35
CA CYS A 25 0.41 -5.17 4.74
C CYS A 25 -0.16 -4.86 6.13
N GLY A 26 0.58 -4.14 6.99
CA GLY A 26 0.17 -3.83 8.36
C GLY A 26 -0.22 -5.09 9.14
N GLU A 27 -1.48 -5.15 9.57
CA GLU A 27 -2.05 -6.31 10.28
C GLU A 27 -2.49 -7.45 9.34
N GLY A 28 -2.24 -7.34 8.04
CA GLY A 28 -2.49 -8.38 7.04
C GLY A 28 -3.94 -8.55 6.60
N ARG A 29 -4.79 -7.54 6.78
CA ARG A 29 -6.23 -7.63 6.49
C ARG A 29 -6.54 -8.07 5.05
N ASP A 30 -5.93 -7.41 4.07
CA ASP A 30 -6.20 -7.64 2.66
C ASP A 30 -5.45 -8.88 2.14
N ALA A 31 -4.18 -9.07 2.53
CA ALA A 31 -3.44 -10.29 2.20
C ALA A 31 -4.13 -11.56 2.71
N LEU A 32 -4.56 -11.56 3.97
CA LEU A 32 -5.23 -12.73 4.56
C LEU A 32 -6.50 -13.09 3.82
N TRP A 33 -7.32 -12.09 3.48
CA TRP A 33 -8.53 -12.35 2.71
C TRP A 33 -8.20 -13.01 1.36
N LEU A 34 -7.20 -12.49 0.62
CA LEU A 34 -6.78 -13.07 -0.66
C LEU A 34 -6.22 -14.49 -0.49
N LEU A 35 -5.38 -14.71 0.52
CA LEU A 35 -4.81 -16.03 0.83
C LEU A 35 -5.89 -17.07 1.19
N GLU A 36 -6.93 -16.66 1.94
CA GLU A 36 -8.08 -17.51 2.27
C GLU A 36 -8.93 -17.84 1.03
N GLN A 37 -8.98 -16.93 0.04
CA GLN A 37 -9.61 -17.20 -1.27
C GLN A 37 -8.72 -18.04 -2.19
N GLY A 38 -7.49 -18.35 -1.80
CA GLY A 38 -6.55 -19.21 -2.53
C GLY A 38 -5.70 -18.49 -3.57
N TYR A 39 -5.52 -17.17 -3.46
CA TYR A 39 -4.57 -16.42 -4.26
C TYR A 39 -3.12 -16.62 -3.77
N ASP A 40 -2.16 -16.52 -4.68
CA ASP A 40 -0.72 -16.58 -4.39
C ASP A 40 -0.22 -15.18 -4.02
N VAL A 41 -0.20 -14.86 -2.72
CA VAL A 41 0.14 -13.54 -2.20
C VAL A 41 1.39 -13.59 -1.34
N LEU A 42 2.36 -12.75 -1.66
CA LEU A 42 3.45 -12.37 -0.79
C LEU A 42 3.08 -11.04 -0.10
N ALA A 43 2.99 -11.04 1.22
CA ALA A 43 2.65 -9.86 2.00
C ALA A 43 3.88 -9.29 2.70
N THR A 44 4.14 -7.99 2.51
CA THR A 44 5.36 -7.36 3.05
C THR A 44 5.04 -6.08 3.83
N ASP A 45 5.87 -5.79 4.82
CA ASP A 45 5.83 -4.55 5.59
C ASP A 45 7.24 -4.21 6.07
N VAL A 46 7.56 -2.93 6.18
CA VAL A 46 8.84 -2.48 6.75
C VAL A 46 8.90 -2.74 8.27
N SER A 47 7.75 -2.77 8.96
CA SER A 47 7.65 -3.01 10.38
C SER A 47 7.82 -4.50 10.73
N LYS A 48 8.87 -4.80 11.47
CA LYS A 48 9.10 -6.13 12.04
C LYS A 48 7.97 -6.54 12.99
N GLU A 49 7.42 -5.60 13.71
CA GLU A 49 6.30 -5.80 14.65
C GLU A 49 5.04 -6.23 13.92
N ALA A 50 4.68 -5.54 12.82
CA ALA A 50 3.54 -5.89 11.98
C ALA A 50 3.68 -7.31 11.42
N ILE A 51 4.84 -7.64 10.86
CA ILE A 51 5.12 -8.97 10.34
C ILE A 51 5.08 -10.04 11.44
N SER A 52 5.64 -9.76 12.61
CA SER A 52 5.59 -10.69 13.75
C SER A 52 4.16 -10.94 14.21
N TYR A 53 3.32 -9.89 14.23
CA TYR A 53 1.90 -9.99 14.55
C TYR A 53 1.16 -10.88 13.53
N CYS A 54 1.34 -10.61 12.22
CA CYS A 54 0.72 -11.39 11.15
C CYS A 54 1.09 -12.87 11.24
N LYS A 55 2.38 -13.18 11.44
CA LYS A 55 2.87 -14.56 11.58
C LYS A 55 2.27 -15.29 12.77
N LYS A 56 2.14 -14.62 13.92
CA LYS A 56 1.54 -15.21 15.14
C LYS A 56 0.05 -15.45 14.98
N LYS A 57 -0.67 -14.48 14.41
CA LYS A 57 -2.11 -14.54 14.25
C LYS A 57 -2.55 -15.57 13.20
N ASN A 58 -1.70 -15.81 12.19
CA ASN A 58 -2.06 -16.61 11.02
C ASN A 58 -0.97 -17.65 10.71
N SER A 59 -0.82 -18.64 11.59
CA SER A 59 0.24 -19.67 11.50
C SER A 59 0.25 -20.41 10.16
N LYS A 60 -0.93 -20.68 9.57
CA LYS A 60 -1.09 -21.33 8.27
C LYS A 60 -0.36 -20.59 7.15
N PHE A 61 -0.39 -19.29 7.16
CA PHE A 61 0.17 -18.40 6.12
C PHE A 61 1.44 -17.67 6.58
N SER A 62 2.00 -18.02 7.75
CA SER A 62 3.12 -17.30 8.36
C SER A 62 4.35 -17.18 7.46
N HIS A 63 4.57 -18.15 6.57
CA HIS A 63 5.65 -18.19 5.60
C HIS A 63 5.49 -17.24 4.42
N LEU A 64 4.34 -16.56 4.28
CA LEU A 64 4.02 -15.60 3.22
C LEU A 64 4.09 -14.14 3.69
N PHE A 65 4.46 -13.91 4.95
CA PHE A 65 4.67 -12.57 5.50
C PHE A 65 6.15 -12.28 5.70
N PHE A 66 6.69 -11.23 5.09
CA PHE A 66 8.11 -10.89 5.13
C PHE A 66 8.32 -9.42 5.48
N GLN A 67 9.35 -9.18 6.28
CA GLN A 67 9.84 -7.81 6.45
C GLN A 67 10.56 -7.41 5.16
N LEU A 68 10.23 -6.23 4.62
CA LEU A 68 10.83 -5.69 3.40
C LEU A 68 10.74 -4.16 3.40
N ASP A 69 11.86 -3.51 3.22
CA ASP A 69 11.94 -2.08 2.91
C ASP A 69 12.07 -1.90 1.39
N VAL A 70 10.97 -1.58 0.73
CA VAL A 70 10.93 -1.41 -0.74
C VAL A 70 11.74 -0.20 -1.24
N CYS A 71 12.11 0.72 -0.34
CA CYS A 71 12.99 1.83 -0.68
C CYS A 71 14.46 1.38 -0.79
N GLU A 72 14.87 0.34 -0.06
CA GLU A 72 16.27 -0.09 0.03
C GLU A 72 16.52 -1.48 -0.57
N GLU A 73 15.53 -2.37 -0.52
CA GLU A 73 15.68 -3.78 -0.90
C GLU A 73 15.00 -4.10 -2.23
N ARG A 74 15.36 -5.25 -2.81
CA ARG A 74 14.78 -5.76 -4.07
C ARG A 74 14.46 -7.25 -3.90
N LEU A 75 13.41 -7.70 -4.59
CA LEU A 75 13.03 -9.11 -4.65
C LEU A 75 13.59 -9.76 -5.94
N PRO A 76 13.92 -11.06 -5.91
CA PRO A 76 14.45 -11.75 -7.08
C PRO A 76 13.38 -12.20 -8.09
N GLN A 77 12.16 -11.69 -7.98
CA GLN A 77 11.02 -12.10 -8.80
C GLN A 77 10.13 -10.92 -9.15
N THR A 78 9.30 -11.10 -10.15
CA THR A 78 8.26 -10.17 -10.58
C THR A 78 6.87 -10.70 -10.22
N PHE A 79 5.87 -9.82 -10.32
CA PHE A 79 4.50 -10.09 -9.90
C PHE A 79 3.51 -9.62 -10.97
N LYS A 80 2.48 -10.40 -11.17
CA LYS A 80 1.35 -10.03 -12.04
C LYS A 80 0.54 -8.87 -11.49
N PHE A 81 0.44 -8.79 -10.16
CA PHE A 81 -0.27 -7.72 -9.49
C PHE A 81 0.48 -7.27 -8.24
N ILE A 82 0.74 -5.98 -8.15
CA ILE A 82 1.33 -5.35 -6.95
C ILE A 82 0.32 -4.36 -6.41
N TYR A 83 0.01 -4.43 -5.12
CA TYR A 83 -0.83 -3.40 -4.53
C TYR A 83 -0.25 -2.85 -3.23
N SER A 84 -0.57 -1.60 -2.98
CA SER A 84 -0.16 -0.87 -1.79
C SER A 84 -1.30 0.03 -1.31
N ILE A 85 -1.71 -0.14 -0.06
CA ILE A 85 -2.84 0.58 0.53
C ILE A 85 -2.35 1.41 1.69
N SER A 86 -2.46 2.74 1.56
CA SER A 86 -2.09 3.69 2.60
C SER A 86 -0.61 3.66 3.01
N VAL A 87 0.31 3.55 2.04
CA VAL A 87 1.76 3.53 2.29
C VAL A 87 2.44 4.79 1.75
N ILE A 88 2.29 5.11 0.45
CA ILE A 88 3.10 6.16 -0.19
C ILE A 88 2.94 7.55 0.46
N HIS A 89 1.80 7.84 1.07
CA HIS A 89 1.63 9.11 1.80
C HIS A 89 2.47 9.21 3.08
N MET A 90 2.99 8.11 3.59
CA MET A 90 3.92 8.09 4.72
C MET A 90 5.36 8.44 4.29
N LEU A 91 5.65 8.34 2.99
CA LEU A 91 6.94 8.71 2.42
C LEU A 91 6.93 10.21 2.10
N VAL A 92 7.56 11.00 2.97
CA VAL A 92 7.59 12.48 2.86
C VAL A 92 8.61 12.94 1.83
N ASN A 93 9.78 12.31 1.81
CA ASN A 93 10.87 12.66 0.90
C ASN A 93 10.57 12.22 -0.52
N GLN A 94 10.89 13.08 -1.50
CA GLN A 94 10.70 12.76 -2.91
C GLN A 94 11.53 11.56 -3.36
N GLU A 95 12.73 11.41 -2.79
CA GLU A 95 13.61 10.29 -3.12
C GLU A 95 13.00 8.95 -2.72
N ASP A 96 12.45 8.84 -1.51
CA ASP A 96 11.79 7.61 -1.03
C ASP A 96 10.53 7.29 -1.86
N ARG A 97 9.76 8.30 -2.25
CA ARG A 97 8.61 8.13 -3.16
C ARG A 97 9.05 7.63 -4.53
N ASN A 98 10.14 8.16 -5.07
CA ASN A 98 10.71 7.68 -6.34
C ASN A 98 11.20 6.24 -6.22
N ARG A 99 11.89 5.88 -5.12
CA ARG A 99 12.34 4.50 -4.87
C ARG A 99 11.16 3.52 -4.76
N PHE A 100 10.10 3.92 -4.07
CA PHE A 100 8.86 3.16 -3.97
C PHE A 100 8.21 2.90 -5.34
N LEU A 101 8.05 3.95 -6.17
CA LEU A 101 7.46 3.81 -7.51
C LEU A 101 8.36 3.01 -8.44
N THR A 102 9.67 3.23 -8.38
CA THR A 102 10.68 2.44 -9.11
C THR A 102 10.62 0.97 -8.70
N PHE A 103 10.47 0.67 -7.41
CA PHE A 103 10.29 -0.70 -6.94
C PHE A 103 9.07 -1.37 -7.58
N ILE A 104 7.92 -0.69 -7.61
CA ILE A 104 6.71 -1.22 -8.28
C ILE A 104 6.99 -1.49 -9.75
N ARG A 105 7.58 -0.52 -10.47
CA ARG A 105 7.92 -0.68 -11.89
C ARG A 105 8.81 -1.91 -12.12
N ASP A 106 9.88 -2.04 -11.34
CA ASP A 106 10.91 -3.05 -11.57
C ASP A 106 10.44 -4.48 -11.21
N HIS A 107 9.42 -4.57 -10.34
CA HIS A 107 8.85 -5.87 -9.91
C HIS A 107 7.50 -6.20 -10.57
N LEU A 108 6.95 -5.36 -11.44
CA LEU A 108 5.81 -5.72 -12.26
C LEU A 108 6.23 -6.62 -13.43
N ASP A 109 5.45 -7.64 -13.71
CA ASP A 109 5.52 -8.35 -14.99
C ASP A 109 5.27 -7.39 -16.16
N GLU A 110 5.70 -7.73 -17.38
CA GLU A 110 5.49 -6.88 -18.57
C GLU A 110 4.01 -6.55 -18.80
N ASP A 111 3.13 -7.50 -18.51
CA ASP A 111 1.67 -7.37 -18.61
C ASP A 111 1.01 -7.26 -17.22
N GLY A 112 1.79 -6.87 -16.21
CA GLY A 112 1.35 -6.73 -14.83
C GLY A 112 0.66 -5.38 -14.53
N TYR A 113 0.00 -5.31 -13.37
CA TYR A 113 -0.71 -4.13 -12.89
C TYR A 113 -0.28 -3.76 -11.47
N GLY A 114 -0.11 -2.47 -11.22
CA GLY A 114 0.13 -1.91 -9.90
C GLY A 114 -1.07 -1.11 -9.41
N LEU A 115 -1.52 -1.34 -8.18
CA LEU A 115 -2.57 -0.55 -7.53
C LEU A 115 -1.99 0.23 -6.35
N ILE A 116 -2.07 1.54 -6.41
CA ILE A 116 -1.60 2.45 -5.36
C ILE A 116 -2.81 3.17 -4.77
N LEU A 117 -3.10 2.95 -3.48
CA LEU A 117 -4.05 3.73 -2.72
C LEU A 117 -3.29 4.64 -1.76
N THR A 118 -3.68 5.92 -1.72
CA THR A 118 -3.03 6.92 -0.88
C THR A 118 -4.05 7.89 -0.29
N MET A 119 -3.74 8.42 0.89
CA MET A 119 -4.55 9.49 1.46
C MET A 119 -4.55 10.72 0.54
N GLY A 120 -5.69 11.36 0.44
CA GLY A 120 -5.91 12.56 -0.36
C GLY A 120 -7.30 12.58 -0.99
N ASP A 121 -7.77 13.76 -1.34
CA ASP A 121 -9.03 14.00 -2.04
C ASP A 121 -8.85 14.29 -3.53
N GLY A 122 -7.59 14.30 -3.99
CA GLY A 122 -7.22 14.58 -5.37
C GLY A 122 -6.95 16.06 -5.68
N GLU A 123 -7.23 16.96 -4.75
CA GLU A 123 -7.13 18.41 -4.96
C GLU A 123 -6.07 19.06 -4.06
N TYR A 124 -6.07 18.74 -2.76
CA TYR A 124 -5.20 19.36 -1.79
C TYR A 124 -3.85 18.65 -1.66
N GLU A 125 -2.81 19.46 -1.39
CA GLU A 125 -1.48 18.97 -1.05
C GLU A 125 -1.11 19.40 0.36
N VAL A 126 -0.59 18.46 1.13
CA VAL A 126 -0.08 18.72 2.48
C VAL A 126 1.20 17.92 2.68
N THR A 127 2.24 18.59 3.18
CA THR A 127 3.47 17.93 3.60
C THR A 127 3.66 18.16 5.09
N GLY A 128 3.64 17.08 5.86
CA GLY A 128 3.94 17.10 7.29
C GLY A 128 5.43 17.34 7.55
N ASP A 129 5.72 17.93 8.71
CA ASP A 129 7.10 18.11 9.15
C ASP A 129 7.69 16.76 9.59
N ILE A 130 8.74 16.33 8.91
CA ILE A 130 9.44 15.07 9.22
C ILE A 130 10.10 15.13 10.63
N THR A 131 10.42 16.33 11.13
CA THR A 131 11.03 16.50 12.47
C THR A 131 10.03 16.27 13.60
N SER A 132 8.74 16.35 13.32
CA SER A 132 7.65 16.05 14.27
C SER A 132 7.27 14.57 14.33
N THR A 133 7.92 13.74 13.51
CA THR A 133 7.73 12.29 13.49
C THR A 133 8.14 11.70 14.83
N PHE A 134 7.32 10.79 15.37
CA PHE A 134 7.49 10.17 16.70
C PHE A 134 7.06 11.00 17.91
N VAL A 135 6.55 12.23 17.76
CA VAL A 135 5.84 12.89 18.85
C VAL A 135 4.61 12.07 19.20
N SER A 136 4.47 11.71 20.47
CA SER A 136 3.30 10.96 20.93
C SER A 136 2.05 11.84 20.85
N VAL A 137 1.06 11.41 20.07
CA VAL A 137 -0.26 12.05 20.00
C VAL A 137 -1.33 11.10 20.54
N LYS A 138 -2.28 11.65 21.25
CA LYS A 138 -3.45 10.88 21.72
C LYS A 138 -4.47 10.74 20.61
N ARG A 139 -4.91 9.52 20.34
CA ARG A 139 -6.01 9.23 19.42
C ARG A 139 -7.00 8.30 20.09
N THR A 140 -8.27 8.47 19.77
CA THR A 140 -9.31 7.54 20.22
C THR A 140 -9.30 6.31 19.34
N HIS A 141 -9.11 5.14 19.94
CA HIS A 141 -9.21 3.86 19.23
C HIS A 141 -10.66 3.60 18.83
N GLN A 142 -10.93 3.53 17.53
CA GLN A 142 -12.30 3.45 17.00
C GLN A 142 -13.07 2.21 17.45
N GLY A 143 -12.39 1.09 17.65
CA GLY A 143 -13.04 -0.16 18.07
C GLY A 143 -13.33 -0.27 19.57
N THR A 144 -12.59 0.46 20.43
CA THR A 144 -12.72 0.36 21.89
C THR A 144 -13.15 1.67 22.58
N GLY A 145 -13.10 2.80 21.85
CA GLY A 145 -13.35 4.14 22.39
C GLY A 145 -12.30 4.64 23.38
N GLN A 146 -11.21 3.91 23.60
CA GLN A 146 -10.15 4.30 24.52
C GLN A 146 -9.15 5.26 23.88
N GLU A 147 -8.64 6.20 24.66
CA GLU A 147 -7.48 7.00 24.25
C GLU A 147 -6.23 6.13 24.23
N VAL A 148 -5.56 6.09 23.10
CA VAL A 148 -4.27 5.44 22.91
C VAL A 148 -3.24 6.46 22.48
N ALA A 149 -2.04 6.37 23.06
CA ALA A 149 -0.90 7.15 22.58
C ALA A 149 -0.33 6.47 21.35
N VAL A 150 -0.31 7.19 20.23
CA VAL A 150 0.32 6.71 18.99
C VAL A 150 1.40 7.70 18.58
N ALA A 151 2.45 7.20 17.94
CA ALA A 151 3.44 8.09 17.35
C ALA A 151 2.78 8.89 16.22
N ALA A 152 3.00 10.20 16.21
CA ALA A 152 2.65 11.01 15.06
C ALA A 152 3.47 10.51 13.87
N THR A 153 2.80 10.22 12.78
CA THR A 153 3.46 9.92 11.51
C THR A 153 3.45 11.17 10.65
N SER A 154 4.60 11.55 10.12
CA SER A 154 4.62 12.53 9.03
C SER A 154 3.88 11.95 7.84
N CYS A 155 3.19 12.81 7.13
CA CYS A 155 2.53 12.42 5.89
C CYS A 155 2.74 13.46 4.80
N ARG A 156 2.76 13.01 3.56
CA ARG A 156 2.72 13.84 2.37
C ARG A 156 1.55 13.40 1.51
N MET A 157 0.47 14.17 1.56
CA MET A 157 -0.65 14.03 0.65
C MET A 157 -0.40 14.91 -0.57
N VAL A 158 -0.64 14.38 -1.73
CA VAL A 158 -0.48 15.06 -3.02
C VAL A 158 -1.82 15.07 -3.77
N ASN A 159 -2.01 16.01 -4.66
CA ASN A 159 -3.14 16.03 -5.57
C ASN A 159 -2.93 15.04 -6.74
N PHE A 160 -3.95 14.88 -7.60
CA PHE A 160 -3.82 13.98 -8.75
C PHE A 160 -2.72 14.41 -9.72
N ALA A 161 -2.54 15.71 -9.98
CA ALA A 161 -1.53 16.17 -10.93
C ALA A 161 -0.11 15.80 -10.47
N THR A 162 0.19 16.01 -9.20
CA THR A 162 1.48 15.62 -8.60
C THR A 162 1.67 14.11 -8.59
N LEU A 163 0.63 13.33 -8.21
CA LEU A 163 0.71 11.86 -8.23
C LEU A 163 0.98 11.33 -9.64
N GLU A 164 0.29 11.87 -10.65
CA GLU A 164 0.49 11.50 -12.05
C GLU A 164 1.92 11.80 -12.53
N GLN A 165 2.42 12.98 -12.18
CA GLN A 165 3.78 13.37 -12.53
C GLN A 165 4.82 12.46 -11.85
N GLU A 166 4.64 12.12 -10.57
CA GLU A 166 5.51 11.19 -9.86
C GLU A 166 5.50 9.80 -10.51
N ILE A 167 4.32 9.26 -10.84
CA ILE A 167 4.15 7.97 -11.52
C ILE A 167 4.85 7.98 -12.87
N ALA A 168 4.60 9.00 -13.70
CA ALA A 168 5.20 9.12 -15.04
C ALA A 168 6.73 9.28 -14.98
N ASN A 169 7.25 10.09 -14.07
CA ASN A 169 8.68 10.30 -13.89
C ASN A 169 9.43 9.02 -13.49
N ASN A 170 8.72 8.05 -12.91
CA ASN A 170 9.28 6.75 -12.52
C ASN A 170 9.01 5.64 -13.56
N GLY A 171 8.56 5.99 -14.78
CA GLY A 171 8.37 5.05 -15.88
C GLY A 171 7.15 4.12 -15.72
N LEU A 172 6.15 4.58 -15.00
CA LEU A 172 4.85 3.93 -14.89
C LEU A 172 3.78 4.74 -15.64
N HIS A 173 2.74 4.06 -16.14
CA HIS A 173 1.63 4.66 -16.86
C HIS A 173 0.31 4.40 -16.12
N ILE A 174 -0.50 5.44 -15.92
CA ILE A 174 -1.80 5.32 -15.28
C ILE A 174 -2.81 4.78 -16.30
N LEU A 175 -3.50 3.70 -15.93
CA LEU A 175 -4.63 3.14 -16.67
C LEU A 175 -5.97 3.68 -16.16
N GLN A 176 -6.07 3.82 -14.84
CA GLN A 176 -7.28 4.26 -14.16
C GLN A 176 -6.90 4.99 -12.87
N LYS A 177 -7.64 6.03 -12.53
CA LYS A 177 -7.50 6.74 -11.26
C LYS A 177 -8.87 7.23 -10.79
N GLY A 178 -8.97 7.53 -9.52
CA GLY A 178 -10.20 8.08 -8.94
C GLY A 178 -10.14 8.13 -7.42
N ILE A 179 -11.32 8.35 -6.84
CA ILE A 179 -11.53 8.37 -5.40
C ILE A 179 -12.28 7.11 -4.99
N THR A 180 -11.87 6.52 -3.88
CA THR A 180 -12.50 5.34 -3.28
C THR A 180 -12.48 5.44 -1.76
N SER A 181 -12.91 4.38 -1.08
CA SER A 181 -12.79 4.23 0.38
C SER A 181 -12.16 2.87 0.73
N ILE A 182 -11.46 2.80 1.86
CA ILE A 182 -10.89 1.54 2.36
C ILE A 182 -11.96 0.70 3.05
N ILE A 183 -12.82 1.36 3.80
CA ILE A 183 -13.98 0.79 4.47
C ILE A 183 -15.17 1.74 4.29
N PRO A 184 -16.42 1.22 4.29
CA PRO A 184 -17.60 2.07 4.31
C PRO A 184 -17.49 3.13 5.42
N ASP A 185 -17.92 4.34 5.11
CA ASP A 185 -17.92 5.51 6.01
C ASP A 185 -16.53 6.07 6.37
N PHE A 186 -15.46 5.59 5.74
CA PHE A 186 -14.12 6.14 5.91
C PHE A 186 -13.85 7.30 4.93
N PRO A 187 -12.95 8.25 5.28
CA PRO A 187 -12.57 9.33 4.38
C PRO A 187 -12.18 8.82 2.99
N GLN A 188 -12.50 9.61 1.99
CA GLN A 188 -12.15 9.32 0.61
C GLN A 188 -10.63 9.16 0.44
N ILE A 189 -10.24 8.21 -0.41
CA ILE A 189 -8.85 7.87 -0.69
C ILE A 189 -8.65 7.90 -2.20
N MET A 190 -7.55 8.48 -2.63
CA MET A 190 -7.11 8.43 -4.02
C MET A 190 -6.61 7.04 -4.37
N TYR A 191 -6.89 6.61 -5.60
CA TYR A 191 -6.22 5.43 -6.16
C TYR A 191 -5.67 5.72 -7.56
N ALA A 192 -4.60 5.03 -7.90
CA ALA A 192 -4.05 4.93 -9.24
C ALA A 192 -3.76 3.47 -9.57
N LEU A 193 -4.33 2.98 -10.67
CA LEU A 193 -3.98 1.71 -11.29
C LEU A 193 -2.96 1.99 -12.38
N VAL A 194 -1.82 1.33 -12.31
CA VAL A 194 -0.66 1.60 -13.17
C VAL A 194 -0.14 0.34 -13.85
N LYS A 195 0.61 0.54 -14.91
CA LYS A 195 1.45 -0.48 -15.57
C LYS A 195 2.82 0.09 -15.94
N ARG A 196 3.74 -0.81 -16.32
CA ARG A 196 5.02 -0.41 -16.94
C ARG A 196 4.80 0.24 -18.29
#